data_68224719d4efd11c0f3bd676448fb0b6
#
_entry.id   68224719d4efd11c0f3bd676448fb0b6
#
_cell.length_a   1.000
_cell.length_b   1.000
_cell.length_c   1.000
_cell.angle_alpha   90.00
_cell.angle_beta   90.00
_cell.angle_gamma   90.00
#
_symmetry.space_group_name_H-M   'P 1'
#
loop_
_entity.id
_entity.type
_entity.pdbx_description
1 polymer ?
#
loop_
_entity_poly.entity_id
_entity_poly.type
_entity_poly.pdbx_seq_one_letter_code
_entity_poly.pdbx_strand_id
1 'polypeptide(L)'
;MVKAIVGANWGDEGKGKITDVLANDSDIVIRFQGGANAGHTIVNDYGKFALHQLPSGVFHQNITNIIGNGVAFSVENFVKEMAHLKDRGVPEPNIIISDRAQIVMPYHVAFDCYEEERLGKNSFGSTKSGIAPFYSDKYSKIGFQINELYDDPDSLREKIRHALEIKNATLKNLYNKPEITEQEVFDKLMEYKELLAPYVDDAFTFVHNALKDGKNILLEGQLGSLKDTDFGIYPMVTSSNTIAGYGAVGAGIPPYEIKEIITVVKAYSSAVGAGEFVSEIFGDEADELRRRGGDGGEFGATTGRPRRMGWLDLVATRYGCMVQGATQVAFTVLDVLGYLDEIPVCVGYELDGKEIDYFPSTTKLKRCKPILKKLKGWKCSISGITEYDKLPKECREYIEFAEKAIGVPITMVSNGPSRNDIIYR
;
A
#
# COMPACT_ATOMS: atom_id res chain seq x y z
N MET A 1 14.57 13.15 11.71
CA MET A 1 14.00 11.89 12.25
C MET A 1 13.29 11.15 11.11
N VAL A 2 13.41 9.81 11.01
CA VAL A 2 12.72 9.02 9.99
C VAL A 2 11.59 8.22 10.61
N LYS A 3 10.36 8.40 10.07
CA LYS A 3 9.16 7.64 10.42
C LYS A 3 8.72 6.82 9.23
N ALA A 4 8.17 5.62 9.46
CA ALA A 4 7.54 4.83 8.42
C ALA A 4 6.06 4.62 8.74
N ILE A 5 5.19 4.74 7.74
CA ILE A 5 3.79 4.37 7.84
C ILE A 5 3.51 3.19 6.93
N VAL A 6 2.98 2.11 7.50
CA VAL A 6 2.77 0.81 6.86
C VAL A 6 1.46 0.17 7.30
N GLY A 7 1.00 -0.84 6.59
CA GLY A 7 -0.24 -1.58 6.93
C GLY A 7 0.05 -2.88 7.67
N ALA A 8 -0.79 -3.21 8.65
CA ALA A 8 -0.66 -4.44 9.41
C ALA A 8 -1.17 -5.68 8.67
N ASN A 9 -2.21 -5.56 7.85
CA ASN A 9 -2.99 -6.68 7.36
C ASN A 9 -2.98 -6.81 5.82
N TRP A 10 -4.14 -6.72 5.18
CA TRP A 10 -4.32 -6.95 3.74
C TRP A 10 -4.13 -5.71 2.84
N GLY A 11 -3.86 -4.54 3.42
CA GLY A 11 -3.52 -3.33 2.66
C GLY A 11 -4.60 -2.25 2.58
N ASP A 12 -5.78 -2.52 3.11
CA ASP A 12 -6.95 -1.63 3.07
C ASP A 12 -7.22 -0.91 4.41
N GLU A 13 -6.16 -0.64 5.18
CA GLU A 13 -6.26 -0.13 6.55
C GLU A 13 -6.53 1.37 6.65
N GLY A 14 -6.56 2.10 5.51
CA GLY A 14 -6.79 3.55 5.51
C GLY A 14 -5.53 4.39 5.74
N LYS A 15 -4.38 3.90 5.27
CA LYS A 15 -3.08 4.59 5.39
C LYS A 15 -3.06 6.00 4.81
N GLY A 16 -3.72 6.24 3.68
CA GLY A 16 -3.68 7.53 2.99
C GLY A 16 -4.05 8.70 3.89
N LYS A 17 -5.13 8.59 4.66
CA LYS A 17 -5.55 9.61 5.64
C LYS A 17 -4.47 9.85 6.70
N ILE A 18 -3.95 8.80 7.29
CA ILE A 18 -2.93 8.91 8.35
C ILE A 18 -1.63 9.50 7.78
N THR A 19 -1.26 9.10 6.56
CA THR A 19 -0.08 9.66 5.86
C THR A 19 -0.24 11.15 5.61
N ASP A 20 -1.40 11.58 5.12
CA ASP A 20 -1.70 13.00 4.87
C ASP A 20 -1.59 13.84 6.15
N VAL A 21 -2.06 13.31 7.27
CA VAL A 21 -1.94 13.99 8.58
C VAL A 21 -0.48 14.06 9.05
N LEU A 22 0.26 12.95 8.95
CA LEU A 22 1.67 12.90 9.36
C LEU A 22 2.60 13.69 8.43
N ALA A 23 2.19 13.91 7.18
CA ALA A 23 2.93 14.72 6.23
C ALA A 23 3.09 16.16 6.71
N ASN A 24 2.11 16.73 7.45
CA ASN A 24 2.20 18.10 7.98
C ASN A 24 3.45 18.36 8.83
N ASP A 25 3.94 17.34 9.54
CA ASP A 25 5.10 17.42 10.42
C ASP A 25 6.40 16.93 9.76
N SER A 26 6.36 16.75 8.43
CA SER A 26 7.46 16.18 7.65
C SER A 26 8.03 17.21 6.68
N ASP A 27 9.35 17.20 6.49
CA ASP A 27 10.02 17.97 5.44
C ASP A 27 10.01 17.21 4.11
N ILE A 28 10.00 15.87 4.19
CA ILE A 28 10.11 14.98 3.03
C ILE A 28 9.14 13.80 3.21
N VAL A 29 8.42 13.45 2.13
CA VAL A 29 7.61 12.22 2.05
C VAL A 29 8.15 11.34 0.92
N ILE A 30 8.48 10.08 1.21
CA ILE A 30 9.08 9.15 0.25
C ILE A 30 8.19 7.92 0.06
N ARG A 31 7.72 7.69 -1.17
CA ARG A 31 7.20 6.38 -1.59
C ARG A 31 8.38 5.45 -1.82
N PHE A 32 8.48 4.37 -1.08
CA PHE A 32 9.66 3.50 -1.11
C PHE A 32 9.45 2.16 -1.80
N GLN A 33 8.20 1.75 -2.09
CA GLN A 33 7.89 0.47 -2.73
C GLN A 33 6.51 0.48 -3.40
N GLY A 34 6.16 -0.62 -4.07
CA GLY A 34 4.88 -0.77 -4.76
C GLY A 34 4.88 -0.05 -6.10
N GLY A 35 3.73 0.32 -6.56
CA GLY A 35 3.52 1.02 -7.84
C GLY A 35 2.07 1.48 -7.95
N ALA A 36 1.54 1.59 -9.17
CA ALA A 36 0.19 2.08 -9.42
C ALA A 36 -0.94 1.06 -9.09
N ASN A 37 -0.62 -0.05 -8.43
CA ASN A 37 -1.57 -1.13 -8.13
C ASN A 37 -2.46 -0.88 -6.91
N ALA A 38 -2.13 0.07 -6.04
CA ALA A 38 -2.97 0.43 -4.90
C ALA A 38 -3.15 1.95 -4.82
N GLY A 39 -4.35 2.39 -4.51
CA GLY A 39 -4.69 3.81 -4.36
C GLY A 39 -4.76 4.23 -2.89
N HIS A 40 -4.14 5.35 -2.56
CA HIS A 40 -4.30 6.03 -1.28
C HIS A 40 -5.39 7.09 -1.39
N THR A 41 -6.53 6.85 -0.75
CA THR A 41 -7.61 7.83 -0.73
C THR A 41 -7.32 8.91 0.31
N ILE A 42 -7.36 10.16 -0.13
CA ILE A 42 -7.17 11.36 0.70
C ILE A 42 -8.36 12.29 0.47
N VAL A 43 -8.89 12.83 1.56
CA VAL A 43 -9.96 13.84 1.54
C VAL A 43 -9.44 15.08 2.23
N ASN A 44 -9.33 16.18 1.48
CA ASN A 44 -8.81 17.46 1.95
C ASN A 44 -9.59 18.64 1.32
N ASP A 45 -9.10 19.86 1.51
CA ASP A 45 -9.75 21.09 1.02
C ASP A 45 -9.85 21.17 -0.52
N TYR A 46 -9.00 20.46 -1.25
CA TYR A 46 -9.07 20.35 -2.73
C TYR A 46 -10.09 19.29 -3.19
N GLY A 47 -10.60 18.46 -2.27
CA GLY A 47 -11.57 17.40 -2.51
C GLY A 47 -11.05 16.00 -2.22
N LYS A 48 -11.63 15.02 -2.91
CA LYS A 48 -11.27 13.61 -2.77
C LYS A 48 -10.33 13.18 -3.90
N PHE A 49 -9.21 12.56 -3.52
CA PHE A 49 -8.19 12.03 -4.43
C PHE A 49 -7.91 10.55 -4.14
N ALA A 50 -7.55 9.81 -5.17
CA ALA A 50 -6.98 8.48 -5.06
C ALA A 50 -5.59 8.50 -5.72
N LEU A 51 -4.54 8.65 -4.91
CA LEU A 51 -3.16 8.68 -5.40
C LEU A 51 -2.62 7.26 -5.51
N HIS A 52 -2.03 6.91 -6.65
CA HIS A 52 -1.45 5.58 -6.89
C HIS A 52 0.08 5.64 -6.90
N GLN A 53 0.66 6.64 -7.55
CA GLN A 53 2.12 6.84 -7.68
C GLN A 53 2.63 7.96 -6.80
N LEU A 54 1.91 9.08 -6.75
CA LEU A 54 2.35 10.25 -6.02
C LEU A 54 2.36 10.00 -4.50
N PRO A 55 3.36 10.53 -3.78
CA PRO A 55 3.34 10.58 -2.32
C PRO A 55 2.20 11.45 -1.80
N SER A 56 1.69 11.15 -0.61
CA SER A 56 0.58 11.90 0.00
C SER A 56 0.95 13.33 0.40
N GLY A 57 2.22 13.68 0.43
CA GLY A 57 2.71 15.03 0.72
C GLY A 57 2.51 16.06 -0.41
N VAL A 58 2.03 15.65 -1.60
CA VAL A 58 1.84 16.54 -2.77
C VAL A 58 0.83 17.67 -2.55
N PHE A 59 0.02 17.61 -1.51
CA PHE A 59 -0.92 18.67 -1.15
C PHE A 59 -0.28 19.80 -0.31
N HIS A 60 0.99 19.65 0.07
CA HIS A 60 1.72 20.59 0.92
C HIS A 60 2.94 21.17 0.17
N GLN A 61 2.94 22.48 -0.06
CA GLN A 61 3.96 23.14 -0.90
C GLN A 61 5.39 23.14 -0.34
N ASN A 62 5.52 23.05 0.97
CA ASN A 62 6.81 23.06 1.67
C ASN A 62 7.42 21.66 1.83
N ILE A 63 6.78 20.63 1.33
CA ILE A 63 7.23 19.25 1.43
C ILE A 63 7.88 18.81 0.11
N THR A 64 9.05 18.19 0.20
CA THR A 64 9.65 17.49 -0.93
C THR A 64 9.09 16.07 -1.00
N ASN A 65 8.49 15.74 -2.12
CA ASN A 65 7.89 14.44 -2.39
C ASN A 65 8.86 13.59 -3.22
N ILE A 66 9.22 12.40 -2.75
CA ILE A 66 10.20 11.56 -3.44
C ILE A 66 9.56 10.24 -3.86
N ILE A 67 9.75 9.89 -5.12
CA ILE A 67 9.53 8.54 -5.64
C ILE A 67 10.87 7.82 -5.57
N GLY A 68 10.98 6.90 -4.60
CA GLY A 68 12.21 6.19 -4.29
C GLY A 68 12.55 5.09 -5.29
N ASN A 69 13.78 4.62 -5.24
CA ASN A 69 14.31 3.58 -6.14
C ASN A 69 13.63 2.20 -6.02
N GLY A 70 12.89 1.96 -4.93
CA GLY A 70 12.12 0.71 -4.75
C GLY A 70 10.77 0.67 -5.44
N VAL A 71 10.31 1.80 -6.01
CA VAL A 71 9.00 1.92 -6.65
C VAL A 71 9.02 1.34 -8.05
N ALA A 72 7.98 0.59 -8.42
CA ALA A 72 7.64 0.22 -9.79
C ALA A 72 7.00 1.46 -10.46
N PHE A 73 7.81 2.27 -11.11
CA PHE A 73 7.42 3.60 -11.55
C PHE A 73 6.71 3.59 -12.91
N SER A 74 5.43 3.95 -12.92
CA SER A 74 4.64 4.12 -14.14
C SER A 74 4.59 5.58 -14.56
N VAL A 75 5.30 5.94 -15.61
CA VAL A 75 5.32 7.31 -16.14
C VAL A 75 3.92 7.76 -16.55
N GLU A 76 3.14 6.89 -17.15
CA GLU A 76 1.78 7.21 -17.62
C GLU A 76 0.84 7.53 -16.45
N ASN A 77 0.92 6.78 -15.35
CA ASN A 77 0.12 7.08 -14.15
C ASN A 77 0.61 8.36 -13.47
N PHE A 78 1.91 8.59 -13.41
CA PHE A 78 2.49 9.81 -12.87
C PHE A 78 1.96 11.05 -13.60
N VAL A 79 2.04 11.07 -14.93
CA VAL A 79 1.56 12.19 -15.77
C VAL A 79 0.06 12.42 -15.57
N LYS A 80 -0.73 11.35 -15.53
CA LYS A 80 -2.18 11.45 -15.27
C LYS A 80 -2.50 12.04 -13.91
N GLU A 81 -1.79 11.62 -12.86
CA GLU A 81 -2.01 12.13 -11.51
C GLU A 81 -1.57 13.59 -11.38
N MET A 82 -0.44 13.97 -11.97
CA MET A 82 -0.01 15.38 -12.03
C MET A 82 -1.03 16.28 -12.73
N ALA A 83 -1.56 15.83 -13.88
CA ALA A 83 -2.62 16.54 -14.58
C ALA A 83 -3.89 16.66 -13.71
N HIS A 84 -4.29 15.58 -13.03
CA HIS A 84 -5.44 15.58 -12.13
C HIS A 84 -5.29 16.56 -10.95
N LEU A 85 -4.10 16.62 -10.33
CA LEU A 85 -3.82 17.62 -9.29
C LEU A 85 -4.00 19.05 -9.83
N LYS A 86 -3.42 19.34 -10.99
CA LYS A 86 -3.51 20.65 -11.66
C LYS A 86 -4.96 21.03 -11.97
N ASP A 87 -5.73 20.11 -12.54
CA ASP A 87 -7.13 20.33 -12.91
C ASP A 87 -8.03 20.63 -11.69
N ARG A 88 -7.62 20.14 -10.52
CA ARG A 88 -8.31 20.38 -9.24
C ARG A 88 -7.78 21.60 -8.49
N GLY A 89 -6.86 22.36 -9.10
CA GLY A 89 -6.30 23.57 -8.51
C GLY A 89 -5.31 23.35 -7.38
N VAL A 90 -4.75 22.11 -7.26
CA VAL A 90 -3.64 21.86 -6.35
C VAL A 90 -2.39 22.56 -6.93
N PRO A 91 -1.68 23.38 -6.13
CA PRO A 91 -0.43 23.98 -6.56
C PRO A 91 0.59 22.94 -6.96
N GLU A 92 1.48 23.28 -7.89
CA GLU A 92 2.51 22.34 -8.36
C GLU A 92 3.39 21.87 -7.21
N PRO A 93 3.41 20.54 -6.93
CA PRO A 93 4.17 19.99 -5.81
C PRO A 93 5.67 19.91 -6.13
N ASN A 94 6.50 20.03 -5.11
CA ASN A 94 7.93 19.74 -5.23
C ASN A 94 8.13 18.22 -5.26
N ILE A 95 8.59 17.68 -6.41
CA ILE A 95 8.76 16.24 -6.65
C ILE A 95 10.18 15.93 -7.12
N ILE A 96 10.77 14.90 -6.53
CA ILE A 96 11.99 14.25 -6.99
C ILE A 96 11.67 12.79 -7.32
N ILE A 97 12.05 12.37 -8.52
CA ILE A 97 12.01 10.97 -8.94
C ILE A 97 13.44 10.45 -8.92
N SER A 98 13.69 9.39 -8.15
CA SER A 98 15.02 8.78 -8.09
C SER A 98 15.48 8.36 -9.48
N ASP A 99 16.65 8.80 -9.89
CA ASP A 99 17.36 8.37 -11.09
C ASP A 99 17.57 6.84 -11.15
N ARG A 100 17.57 6.18 -9.99
CA ARG A 100 17.70 4.72 -9.82
C ARG A 100 16.36 3.97 -9.81
N ALA A 101 15.23 4.67 -9.82
CA ALA A 101 13.92 4.02 -9.96
C ALA A 101 13.82 3.34 -11.33
N GLN A 102 13.07 2.23 -11.38
CA GLN A 102 12.88 1.50 -12.64
C GLN A 102 11.48 1.73 -13.20
N ILE A 103 11.41 1.71 -14.52
CA ILE A 103 10.21 2.05 -15.29
C ILE A 103 9.33 0.83 -15.50
N VAL A 104 8.04 0.97 -15.18
CA VAL A 104 7.01 0.03 -15.65
C VAL A 104 6.79 0.27 -17.14
N MET A 105 7.26 -0.65 -17.95
CA MET A 105 7.12 -0.58 -19.40
C MET A 105 5.69 -0.94 -19.84
N PRO A 106 5.18 -0.42 -20.96
CA PRO A 106 3.85 -0.78 -21.49
C PRO A 106 3.66 -2.30 -21.64
N TYR A 107 4.70 -3.04 -22.02
CA TYR A 107 4.61 -4.49 -22.12
C TYR A 107 4.44 -5.17 -20.74
N HIS A 108 4.90 -4.60 -19.61
CA HIS A 108 4.61 -5.16 -18.30
C HIS A 108 3.11 -5.19 -18.02
N VAL A 109 2.40 -4.10 -18.36
CA VAL A 109 0.94 -4.02 -18.23
C VAL A 109 0.26 -5.04 -19.14
N ALA A 110 0.72 -5.17 -20.39
CA ALA A 110 0.21 -6.15 -21.34
C ALA A 110 0.42 -7.59 -20.85
N PHE A 111 1.62 -7.92 -20.34
CA PHE A 111 1.92 -9.26 -19.81
C PHE A 111 1.06 -9.59 -18.58
N ASP A 112 0.82 -8.64 -17.69
CA ASP A 112 -0.07 -8.81 -16.54
C ASP A 112 -1.51 -9.15 -16.99
N CYS A 113 -2.00 -8.46 -18.01
CA CYS A 113 -3.30 -8.75 -18.62
C CYS A 113 -3.33 -10.13 -19.28
N TYR A 114 -2.31 -10.49 -20.06
CA TYR A 114 -2.26 -11.77 -20.77
C TYR A 114 -2.13 -12.97 -19.80
N GLU A 115 -1.42 -12.80 -18.70
CA GLU A 115 -1.32 -13.84 -17.68
C GLU A 115 -2.64 -14.07 -16.95
N GLU A 116 -3.37 -13.02 -16.58
CA GLU A 116 -4.71 -13.12 -16.00
C GLU A 116 -5.69 -13.78 -16.98
N GLU A 117 -5.59 -13.45 -18.29
CA GLU A 117 -6.38 -14.10 -19.36
C GLU A 117 -6.05 -15.60 -19.45
N ARG A 118 -4.75 -15.96 -19.47
CA ARG A 118 -4.28 -17.35 -19.56
C ARG A 118 -4.71 -18.19 -18.37
N LEU A 119 -4.65 -17.63 -17.16
CA LEU A 119 -5.03 -18.32 -15.92
C LEU A 119 -6.56 -18.49 -15.78
N GLY A 120 -7.34 -17.62 -16.39
CA GLY A 120 -8.80 -17.70 -16.41
C GLY A 120 -9.39 -17.81 -14.99
N LYS A 121 -10.04 -18.94 -14.67
CA LYS A 121 -10.65 -19.15 -13.34
C LYS A 121 -9.64 -19.23 -12.19
N ASN A 122 -8.37 -19.48 -12.48
CA ASN A 122 -7.28 -19.56 -11.51
C ASN A 122 -6.49 -18.25 -11.42
N SER A 123 -7.01 -17.15 -11.97
CA SER A 123 -6.37 -15.84 -11.95
C SER A 123 -6.16 -15.35 -10.52
N PHE A 124 -5.08 -14.57 -10.30
CA PHE A 124 -4.76 -13.98 -9.01
C PHE A 124 -5.66 -12.79 -8.66
N GLY A 125 -6.39 -12.25 -9.65
CA GLY A 125 -7.16 -11.03 -9.49
C GLY A 125 -6.29 -9.78 -9.53
N SER A 126 -5.27 -9.77 -10.40
CA SER A 126 -4.36 -8.65 -10.59
C SER A 126 -5.11 -7.34 -10.86
N THR A 127 -4.49 -6.23 -10.47
CA THR A 127 -4.92 -4.87 -10.84
C THR A 127 -4.59 -4.51 -12.27
N LYS A 128 -3.87 -5.37 -12.98
CA LYS A 128 -3.40 -5.16 -14.36
C LYS A 128 -2.52 -3.91 -14.50
N SER A 129 -1.72 -3.65 -13.47
CA SER A 129 -0.79 -2.52 -13.41
C SER A 129 0.65 -2.90 -13.76
N GLY A 130 0.88 -4.15 -14.19
CA GLY A 130 2.19 -4.64 -14.63
C GLY A 130 3.19 -4.92 -13.50
N ILE A 131 2.74 -5.03 -12.25
CA ILE A 131 3.64 -5.11 -11.08
C ILE A 131 4.44 -6.41 -11.05
N ALA A 132 3.79 -7.56 -11.22
CA ALA A 132 4.49 -8.84 -11.20
C ALA A 132 5.50 -8.98 -12.37
N PRO A 133 5.13 -8.68 -13.63
CA PRO A 133 6.10 -8.67 -14.72
C PRO A 133 7.26 -7.68 -14.52
N PHE A 134 6.99 -6.50 -13.95
CA PHE A 134 8.01 -5.50 -13.65
C PHE A 134 9.04 -6.02 -12.63
N TYR A 135 8.60 -6.54 -11.48
CA TYR A 135 9.54 -7.06 -10.48
C TYR A 135 10.28 -8.30 -10.98
N SER A 136 9.64 -9.14 -11.81
CA SER A 136 10.30 -10.23 -12.51
C SER A 136 11.50 -9.73 -13.32
N ASP A 137 11.31 -8.69 -14.12
CA ASP A 137 12.36 -8.11 -14.97
C ASP A 137 13.45 -7.42 -14.13
N LYS A 138 13.07 -6.72 -13.07
CA LYS A 138 14.01 -6.10 -12.14
C LYS A 138 15.01 -7.12 -11.59
N TYR A 139 14.52 -8.25 -11.09
CA TYR A 139 15.38 -9.30 -10.51
C TYR A 139 16.06 -10.17 -11.56
N SER A 140 15.51 -10.27 -12.78
CA SER A 140 16.17 -10.84 -13.94
C SER A 140 17.23 -9.91 -14.57
N LYS A 141 17.33 -8.67 -14.10
CA LYS A 141 18.31 -7.65 -14.53
C LYS A 141 18.11 -7.18 -15.99
N ILE A 142 16.87 -7.19 -16.46
CA ILE A 142 16.48 -6.72 -17.79
C ILE A 142 15.51 -5.51 -17.72
N GLY A 143 15.27 -4.99 -16.51
CA GLY A 143 14.51 -3.77 -16.29
C GLY A 143 15.29 -2.49 -16.65
N PHE A 144 14.62 -1.36 -16.83
CA PHE A 144 15.20 -0.08 -17.21
C PHE A 144 15.18 0.90 -16.04
N GLN A 145 16.35 1.38 -15.61
CA GLN A 145 16.46 2.49 -14.66
C GLN A 145 16.26 3.83 -15.40
N ILE A 146 15.74 4.82 -14.70
CA ILE A 146 15.47 6.13 -15.28
C ILE A 146 16.75 6.82 -15.76
N ASN A 147 17.88 6.69 -15.03
CA ASN A 147 19.16 7.27 -15.45
C ASN A 147 19.62 6.80 -16.83
N GLU A 148 19.26 5.59 -17.25
CA GLU A 148 19.65 5.03 -18.55
C GLU A 148 19.03 5.77 -19.73
N LEU A 149 17.94 6.53 -19.51
CA LEU A 149 17.34 7.38 -20.53
C LEU A 149 18.23 8.57 -20.91
N TYR A 150 19.14 8.95 -20.01
CA TYR A 150 20.01 10.14 -20.16
C TYR A 150 21.44 9.78 -20.54
N ASP A 151 21.73 8.49 -20.72
CA ASP A 151 23.02 7.97 -21.16
C ASP A 151 23.05 7.78 -22.69
N ASP A 152 24.04 7.02 -23.18
CA ASP A 152 24.26 6.76 -24.60
C ASP A 152 23.07 6.01 -25.25
N PRO A 153 22.45 6.57 -26.30
CA PRO A 153 21.32 5.95 -26.97
C PRO A 153 21.61 4.57 -27.58
N ASP A 154 22.84 4.31 -28.03
CA ASP A 154 23.17 3.03 -28.64
C ASP A 154 23.25 1.90 -27.59
N SER A 155 23.79 2.21 -26.40
CA SER A 155 23.76 1.31 -25.25
C SER A 155 22.34 1.00 -24.79
N LEU A 156 21.46 1.99 -24.78
CA LEU A 156 20.04 1.80 -24.46
C LEU A 156 19.35 0.89 -25.50
N ARG A 157 19.62 1.09 -26.80
CA ARG A 157 19.09 0.23 -27.86
C ARG A 157 19.56 -1.22 -27.73
N GLU A 158 20.84 -1.45 -27.40
CA GLU A 158 21.37 -2.79 -27.16
C GLU A 158 20.64 -3.48 -26.01
N LYS A 159 20.43 -2.77 -24.92
CA LYS A 159 19.67 -3.28 -23.77
C LYS A 159 18.22 -3.62 -24.12
N ILE A 160 17.55 -2.75 -24.92
CA ILE A 160 16.20 -3.01 -25.42
C ILE A 160 16.16 -4.31 -26.23
N ARG A 161 17.08 -4.51 -27.20
CA ARG A 161 17.16 -5.74 -27.99
C ARG A 161 17.28 -6.97 -27.11
N HIS A 162 18.19 -6.94 -26.13
CA HIS A 162 18.37 -8.05 -25.20
C HIS A 162 17.10 -8.35 -24.37
N ALA A 163 16.43 -7.33 -23.85
CA ALA A 163 15.18 -7.52 -23.12
C ALA A 163 14.06 -8.10 -24.03
N LEU A 164 13.97 -7.62 -25.25
CA LEU A 164 12.93 -8.05 -26.21
C LEU A 164 13.12 -9.50 -26.71
N GLU A 165 14.32 -10.07 -26.69
CA GLU A 165 14.52 -11.49 -27.03
C GLU A 165 13.61 -12.40 -26.18
N ILE A 166 13.62 -12.21 -24.86
CA ILE A 166 12.80 -12.99 -23.91
C ILE A 166 11.33 -12.60 -24.04
N LYS A 167 11.03 -11.29 -24.18
CA LYS A 167 9.65 -10.80 -24.25
C LYS A 167 8.96 -11.30 -25.50
N ASN A 168 9.58 -11.21 -26.66
CA ASN A 168 9.03 -11.65 -27.93
C ASN A 168 8.87 -13.18 -28.00
N ALA A 169 9.84 -13.92 -27.44
CA ALA A 169 9.68 -15.37 -27.30
C ALA A 169 8.45 -15.73 -26.45
N THR A 170 8.21 -15.01 -25.36
CA THR A 170 7.05 -15.24 -24.49
C THR A 170 5.74 -14.81 -25.18
N LEU A 171 5.71 -13.64 -25.83
CA LEU A 171 4.55 -13.16 -26.58
C LEU A 171 4.12 -14.17 -27.64
N LYS A 172 5.08 -14.63 -28.44
CA LYS A 172 4.82 -15.55 -29.55
C LYS A 172 4.39 -16.95 -29.07
N ASN A 173 5.16 -17.55 -28.16
CA ASN A 173 5.04 -18.98 -27.84
C ASN A 173 4.04 -19.26 -26.70
N LEU A 174 3.85 -18.30 -25.76
CA LEU A 174 2.97 -18.50 -24.60
C LEU A 174 1.62 -17.80 -24.78
N TYR A 175 1.65 -16.54 -25.23
CA TYR A 175 0.44 -15.72 -25.29
C TYR A 175 -0.20 -15.63 -26.67
N ASN A 176 0.53 -16.09 -27.72
CA ASN A 176 0.08 -15.95 -29.13
C ASN A 176 -0.28 -14.51 -29.49
N LYS A 177 0.60 -13.58 -29.12
CA LYS A 177 0.48 -12.13 -29.35
C LYS A 177 1.59 -11.65 -30.29
N PRO A 178 1.40 -10.49 -30.95
CA PRO A 178 2.43 -9.88 -31.81
C PRO A 178 3.73 -9.58 -31.07
N GLU A 179 4.85 -9.65 -31.77
CA GLU A 179 6.16 -9.22 -31.27
C GLU A 179 6.20 -7.69 -31.17
N ILE A 180 7.04 -7.18 -30.26
CA ILE A 180 7.30 -5.75 -30.03
C ILE A 180 8.65 -5.44 -30.66
N THR A 181 8.73 -4.29 -31.36
CA THR A 181 9.97 -3.86 -32.02
C THR A 181 10.86 -3.03 -31.08
N GLU A 182 12.17 -3.04 -31.33
CA GLU A 182 13.12 -2.16 -30.64
C GLU A 182 12.72 -0.69 -30.79
N GLN A 183 12.31 -0.28 -31.97
CA GLN A 183 11.99 1.12 -32.27
C GLN A 183 10.78 1.61 -31.44
N GLU A 184 9.73 0.80 -31.33
CA GLU A 184 8.55 1.14 -30.49
C GLU A 184 8.93 1.38 -29.04
N VAL A 185 9.80 0.52 -28.48
CA VAL A 185 10.26 0.67 -27.08
C VAL A 185 11.16 1.88 -26.93
N PHE A 186 12.09 2.09 -27.87
CA PHE A 186 13.03 3.21 -27.85
C PHE A 186 12.28 4.56 -27.93
N ASP A 187 11.36 4.69 -28.86
CA ASP A 187 10.58 5.93 -29.03
C ASP A 187 9.77 6.24 -27.76
N LYS A 188 9.19 5.21 -27.14
CA LYS A 188 8.46 5.36 -25.87
C LYS A 188 9.36 5.78 -24.71
N LEU A 189 10.56 5.26 -24.63
CA LEU A 189 11.54 5.67 -23.62
C LEU A 189 12.03 7.10 -23.84
N MET A 190 12.16 7.54 -25.10
CA MET A 190 12.52 8.94 -25.41
C MET A 190 11.38 9.91 -25.06
N GLU A 191 10.12 9.52 -25.29
CA GLU A 191 8.96 10.27 -24.79
C GLU A 191 9.02 10.41 -23.26
N TYR A 192 9.29 9.31 -22.56
CA TYR A 192 9.40 9.32 -21.11
C TYR A 192 10.55 10.19 -20.60
N LYS A 193 11.69 10.17 -21.27
CA LYS A 193 12.84 11.05 -20.99
C LYS A 193 12.42 12.52 -20.92
N GLU A 194 11.72 13.00 -21.94
CA GLU A 194 11.27 14.40 -22.00
C GLU A 194 10.25 14.74 -20.90
N LEU A 195 9.30 13.84 -20.66
CA LEU A 195 8.27 14.02 -19.62
C LEU A 195 8.86 14.06 -18.20
N LEU A 196 9.93 13.31 -17.96
CA LEU A 196 10.54 13.16 -16.63
C LEU A 196 11.67 14.15 -16.35
N ALA A 197 12.23 14.79 -17.38
CA ALA A 197 13.38 15.68 -17.25
C ALA A 197 13.29 16.73 -16.11
N PRO A 198 12.12 17.33 -15.82
CA PRO A 198 11.98 18.30 -14.74
C PRO A 198 12.05 17.70 -13.31
N TYR A 199 11.89 16.38 -13.17
CA TYR A 199 11.65 15.72 -11.88
C TYR A 199 12.76 14.76 -11.47
N VAL A 200 13.60 14.31 -12.41
CA VAL A 200 14.65 13.29 -12.14
C VAL A 200 15.87 13.93 -11.50
N ASP A 201 16.29 13.37 -10.36
CA ASP A 201 17.50 13.82 -9.67
C ASP A 201 18.14 12.67 -8.85
N ASP A 202 19.35 12.89 -8.35
CA ASP A 202 20.06 12.01 -7.40
C ASP A 202 19.37 12.05 -6.03
N ALA A 203 18.24 11.32 -5.93
CA ALA A 203 17.48 11.23 -4.70
C ALA A 203 18.30 10.65 -3.52
N PHE A 204 19.27 9.77 -3.80
CA PHE A 204 20.12 9.19 -2.76
C PHE A 204 20.97 10.27 -2.06
N THR A 205 21.69 11.07 -2.83
CA THR A 205 22.49 12.17 -2.26
C THR A 205 21.61 13.21 -1.56
N PHE A 206 20.44 13.53 -2.15
CA PHE A 206 19.48 14.45 -1.55
C PHE A 206 19.01 13.97 -0.17
N VAL A 207 18.57 12.71 -0.06
CA VAL A 207 18.09 12.12 1.19
C VAL A 207 19.20 12.05 2.26
N HIS A 208 20.43 11.67 1.87
CA HIS A 208 21.56 11.63 2.80
C HIS A 208 21.97 13.00 3.33
N ASN A 209 21.87 14.05 2.52
CA ASN A 209 22.07 15.42 2.98
C ASN A 209 20.95 15.86 3.93
N ALA A 210 19.70 15.55 3.60
CA ALA A 210 18.55 15.83 4.47
C ALA A 210 18.66 15.12 5.84
N LEU A 211 19.17 13.89 5.89
CA LEU A 211 19.44 13.18 7.15
C LEU A 211 20.48 13.88 8.00
N LYS A 212 21.58 14.35 7.37
CA LYS A 212 22.64 15.13 8.06
C LYS A 212 22.11 16.46 8.61
N ASP A 213 21.20 17.09 7.88
CA ASP A 213 20.56 18.36 8.27
C ASP A 213 19.43 18.16 9.31
N GLY A 214 19.20 16.92 9.76
CA GLY A 214 18.20 16.60 10.78
C GLY A 214 16.75 16.72 10.32
N LYS A 215 16.48 16.66 9.00
CA LYS A 215 15.14 16.76 8.42
C LYS A 215 14.24 15.62 8.86
N ASN A 216 12.93 15.90 8.95
CA ASN A 216 11.89 14.92 9.22
C ASN A 216 11.47 14.23 7.91
N ILE A 217 11.65 12.92 7.84
CA ILE A 217 11.35 12.10 6.67
C ILE A 217 10.24 11.13 7.01
N LEU A 218 9.18 11.10 6.20
CA LEU A 218 8.10 10.12 6.27
C LEU A 218 8.22 9.12 5.12
N LEU A 219 8.42 7.86 5.45
CA LEU A 219 8.38 6.75 4.50
C LEU A 219 6.94 6.27 4.36
N GLU A 220 6.38 6.43 3.18
CA GLU A 220 5.01 6.04 2.87
C GLU A 220 4.98 4.66 2.22
N GLY A 221 4.51 3.65 2.96
CA GLY A 221 4.32 2.29 2.47
C GLY A 221 2.97 2.09 1.79
N GLN A 222 2.89 1.03 1.01
CA GLN A 222 1.71 0.63 0.25
C GLN A 222 1.34 -0.82 0.60
N LEU A 223 0.04 -1.15 0.57
CA LEU A 223 -0.49 -2.45 0.99
C LEU A 223 -0.22 -2.75 2.48
N GLY A 224 -0.11 -4.02 2.87
CA GLY A 224 0.07 -4.43 4.25
C GLY A 224 0.87 -5.73 4.36
N SER A 225 1.22 -6.11 5.59
CA SER A 225 2.12 -7.24 5.90
C SER A 225 1.69 -8.55 5.25
N LEU A 226 0.38 -8.83 5.20
CA LEU A 226 -0.14 -10.07 4.63
C LEU A 226 -0.11 -10.12 3.10
N LYS A 227 0.25 -9.00 2.47
CA LYS A 227 0.50 -8.90 1.02
C LYS A 227 1.99 -8.81 0.69
N ASP A 228 2.87 -8.89 1.67
CA ASP A 228 4.31 -8.94 1.46
C ASP A 228 4.72 -10.24 0.75
N THR A 229 5.69 -10.16 -0.15
CA THR A 229 6.12 -11.31 -0.96
C THR A 229 6.80 -12.42 -0.13
N ASP A 230 7.43 -12.07 1.01
CA ASP A 230 8.16 -13.02 1.86
C ASP A 230 7.34 -13.44 3.10
N PHE A 231 6.62 -12.50 3.72
CA PHE A 231 5.89 -12.70 4.98
C PHE A 231 4.37 -12.80 4.83
N GLY A 232 3.84 -12.54 3.65
CA GLY A 232 2.41 -12.57 3.38
C GLY A 232 1.84 -13.95 3.10
N ILE A 233 0.60 -13.97 2.66
CA ILE A 233 -0.18 -15.19 2.34
C ILE A 233 0.16 -15.72 0.94
N TYR A 234 1.45 -15.96 0.67
CA TYR A 234 1.93 -16.42 -0.64
C TYR A 234 1.13 -17.63 -1.15
N PRO A 235 0.75 -17.69 -2.46
CA PRO A 235 1.13 -16.77 -3.55
C PRO A 235 0.19 -15.55 -3.74
N MET A 236 -0.82 -15.36 -2.90
CA MET A 236 -1.82 -14.29 -3.02
C MET A 236 -1.31 -12.97 -2.40
N VAL A 237 -0.13 -12.55 -2.83
CA VAL A 237 0.63 -11.37 -2.38
C VAL A 237 0.88 -10.39 -3.52
N THR A 238 1.43 -9.21 -3.22
CA THR A 238 2.04 -8.35 -4.23
C THR A 238 3.49 -8.78 -4.48
N SER A 239 4.07 -8.37 -5.60
CA SER A 239 5.47 -8.71 -5.94
C SER A 239 6.48 -7.74 -5.32
N SER A 240 6.03 -6.79 -4.49
CA SER A 240 6.90 -5.88 -3.74
C SER A 240 6.95 -6.21 -2.25
N ASN A 241 8.02 -5.80 -1.56
CA ASN A 241 8.11 -5.90 -0.12
C ASN A 241 7.36 -4.75 0.55
N THR A 242 6.36 -5.08 1.37
CA THR A 242 5.44 -4.10 1.99
C THR A 242 5.82 -3.74 3.42
N ILE A 243 6.91 -4.30 3.93
CA ILE A 243 7.37 -4.09 5.32
C ILE A 243 8.24 -2.83 5.44
N ALA A 244 8.20 -2.20 6.61
CA ALA A 244 8.95 -0.97 6.91
C ALA A 244 10.46 -1.13 6.69
N GLY A 245 11.02 -2.32 6.95
CA GLY A 245 12.43 -2.63 6.73
C GLY A 245 12.88 -2.44 5.28
N TYR A 246 12.00 -2.65 4.30
CA TYR A 246 12.31 -2.38 2.89
C TYR A 246 12.42 -0.87 2.60
N GLY A 247 11.90 -0.01 3.45
CA GLY A 247 12.08 1.44 3.36
C GLY A 247 13.57 1.85 3.35
N ALA A 248 14.42 1.11 4.06
CA ALA A 248 15.85 1.33 4.00
C ALA A 248 16.42 1.12 2.58
N VAL A 249 16.01 0.04 1.92
CA VAL A 249 16.43 -0.27 0.54
C VAL A 249 15.75 0.65 -0.47
N GLY A 250 14.43 0.76 -0.39
CA GLY A 250 13.61 1.45 -1.40
C GLY A 250 13.73 2.98 -1.39
N ALA A 251 14.20 3.58 -0.28
CA ALA A 251 14.47 5.01 -0.16
C ALA A 251 15.97 5.32 -0.04
N GLY A 252 16.84 4.30 0.02
CA GLY A 252 18.30 4.48 0.17
C GLY A 252 18.69 5.04 1.55
N ILE A 253 17.97 4.69 2.61
CA ILE A 253 18.18 5.18 3.98
C ILE A 253 18.88 4.12 4.83
N PRO A 254 19.85 4.47 5.70
CA PRO A 254 20.41 3.51 6.65
C PRO A 254 19.30 2.93 7.56
N PRO A 255 19.23 1.58 7.75
CA PRO A 255 18.10 0.96 8.45
C PRO A 255 17.95 1.43 9.92
N TYR A 256 19.04 1.83 10.56
CA TYR A 256 19.02 2.35 11.93
C TYR A 256 18.43 3.77 12.05
N GLU A 257 18.18 4.47 10.93
CA GLU A 257 17.51 5.77 10.93
C GLU A 257 15.97 5.66 11.05
N ILE A 258 15.38 4.52 10.70
CA ILE A 258 13.94 4.29 10.84
C ILE A 258 13.61 4.03 12.32
N LYS A 259 13.27 5.10 13.04
CA LYS A 259 13.06 5.07 14.50
C LYS A 259 11.62 4.78 14.90
N GLU A 260 10.67 5.28 14.13
CA GLU A 260 9.25 5.14 14.40
C GLU A 260 8.57 4.41 13.25
N ILE A 261 7.84 3.37 13.58
CA ILE A 261 7.05 2.58 12.62
C ILE A 261 5.60 2.61 13.06
N ILE A 262 4.81 3.45 12.37
CA ILE A 262 3.39 3.61 12.59
C ILE A 262 2.68 2.58 11.72
N THR A 263 2.12 1.55 12.37
CA THR A 263 1.40 0.50 11.66
C THR A 263 -0.09 0.76 11.72
N VAL A 264 -0.70 0.90 10.55
CA VAL A 264 -2.14 1.17 10.47
C VAL A 264 -2.91 -0.13 10.57
N VAL A 265 -3.89 -0.15 11.46
CA VAL A 265 -4.79 -1.28 11.74
C VAL A 265 -6.23 -0.81 11.61
N LYS A 266 -7.07 -1.58 10.96
CA LYS A 266 -8.49 -1.32 10.81
C LYS A 266 -9.28 -1.98 11.95
N ALA A 267 -10.31 -1.32 12.46
CA ALA A 267 -11.15 -1.84 13.55
C ALA A 267 -11.96 -3.10 13.18
N TYR A 268 -12.01 -3.45 11.92
CA TYR A 268 -12.46 -4.73 11.37
C TYR A 268 -11.51 -5.12 10.24
N SER A 269 -11.68 -6.26 9.60
CA SER A 269 -10.80 -6.69 8.51
C SER A 269 -11.49 -6.56 7.15
N SER A 270 -10.72 -6.17 6.14
CA SER A 270 -11.16 -6.22 4.74
C SER A 270 -10.00 -6.61 3.83
N ALA A 271 -10.31 -7.25 2.70
CA ALA A 271 -9.32 -7.67 1.72
C ALA A 271 -9.87 -7.57 0.30
N VAL A 272 -9.00 -7.22 -0.66
CA VAL A 272 -9.28 -7.33 -2.09
C VAL A 272 -8.52 -8.52 -2.65
N GLY A 273 -9.15 -9.23 -3.60
CA GLY A 273 -8.57 -10.37 -4.29
C GLY A 273 -8.64 -11.68 -3.49
N ALA A 274 -7.99 -12.69 -4.04
CA ALA A 274 -7.96 -14.04 -3.49
C ALA A 274 -6.96 -14.16 -2.30
N GLY A 275 -7.00 -15.30 -1.67
CA GLY A 275 -6.10 -15.67 -0.56
C GLY A 275 -6.84 -15.91 0.75
N GLU A 276 -6.11 -16.43 1.71
CA GLU A 276 -6.66 -16.84 3.00
C GLU A 276 -7.09 -15.65 3.85
N PHE A 277 -8.28 -15.76 4.43
CA PHE A 277 -8.87 -14.74 5.30
C PHE A 277 -9.69 -15.43 6.39
N VAL A 278 -9.03 -15.86 7.46
CA VAL A 278 -9.62 -16.75 8.48
C VAL A 278 -10.83 -16.13 9.16
N SER A 279 -10.81 -14.84 9.45
CA SER A 279 -11.92 -14.11 10.09
C SER A 279 -13.00 -13.61 9.11
N GLU A 280 -13.01 -14.10 7.86
CA GLU A 280 -13.97 -13.68 6.82
C GLU A 280 -15.40 -13.99 7.22
N ILE A 281 -16.31 -13.07 6.91
CA ILE A 281 -17.76 -13.19 7.09
C ILE A 281 -18.48 -13.11 5.75
N PHE A 282 -19.69 -13.69 5.70
CA PHE A 282 -20.47 -13.83 4.48
C PHE A 282 -21.93 -13.42 4.69
N GLY A 283 -22.67 -13.26 3.58
CA GLY A 283 -24.09 -12.94 3.59
C GLY A 283 -24.38 -11.53 4.10
N ASP A 284 -25.58 -11.36 4.67
CA ASP A 284 -26.12 -10.05 5.07
C ASP A 284 -25.23 -9.28 6.05
N GLU A 285 -24.52 -10.00 6.93
CA GLU A 285 -23.58 -9.41 7.89
C GLU A 285 -22.37 -8.75 7.17
N ALA A 286 -21.81 -9.45 6.19
CA ALA A 286 -20.74 -8.91 5.36
C ALA A 286 -21.19 -7.73 4.50
N ASP A 287 -22.39 -7.82 3.92
CA ASP A 287 -22.95 -6.81 3.06
C ASP A 287 -23.28 -5.54 3.83
N GLU A 288 -23.82 -5.65 5.05
CA GLU A 288 -24.09 -4.49 5.93
C GLU A 288 -22.79 -3.81 6.37
N LEU A 289 -21.79 -4.57 6.80
CA LEU A 289 -20.48 -4.03 7.16
C LEU A 289 -19.80 -3.36 5.95
N ARG A 290 -19.88 -3.97 4.77
CA ARG A 290 -19.34 -3.39 3.51
C ARG A 290 -20.03 -2.09 3.16
N ARG A 291 -21.34 -2.02 3.25
CA ARG A 291 -22.13 -0.83 2.94
C ARG A 291 -21.80 0.33 3.86
N ARG A 292 -21.55 0.06 5.15
CA ARG A 292 -21.23 1.08 6.18
C ARG A 292 -19.77 1.49 6.17
N GLY A 293 -18.88 0.62 5.66
CA GLY A 293 -17.45 0.83 5.73
C GLY A 293 -16.97 1.98 4.86
N GLY A 294 -15.97 2.68 5.37
CA GLY A 294 -15.28 3.74 4.66
C GLY A 294 -16.17 4.87 4.12
N ASP A 295 -15.59 5.74 3.31
CA ASP A 295 -16.31 6.79 2.60
C ASP A 295 -16.87 6.24 1.27
N GLY A 296 -18.14 5.83 1.31
CA GLY A 296 -18.84 5.25 0.15
C GLY A 296 -18.84 3.72 0.09
N GLY A 297 -18.49 3.03 1.18
CA GLY A 297 -18.49 1.58 1.29
C GLY A 297 -17.13 0.95 1.03
N GLU A 298 -17.03 -0.35 1.35
CA GLU A 298 -15.78 -1.12 1.21
C GLU A 298 -15.63 -1.65 -0.22
N PHE A 299 -15.11 -0.79 -1.10
CA PHE A 299 -14.78 -1.10 -2.50
C PHE A 299 -13.32 -0.77 -2.79
N GLY A 300 -12.69 -1.52 -3.69
CA GLY A 300 -11.32 -1.29 -4.09
C GLY A 300 -11.15 0.06 -4.79
N ALA A 301 -10.23 0.90 -4.31
CA ALA A 301 -10.01 2.25 -4.86
C ALA A 301 -9.62 2.22 -6.35
N THR A 302 -8.85 1.23 -6.78
CA THR A 302 -8.37 1.09 -8.17
C THR A 302 -9.37 0.31 -9.05
N THR A 303 -9.98 -0.76 -8.50
CA THR A 303 -10.77 -1.71 -9.31
C THR A 303 -12.27 -1.58 -9.15
N GLY A 304 -12.74 -0.85 -8.13
CA GLY A 304 -14.16 -0.79 -7.78
C GLY A 304 -14.76 -2.11 -7.27
N ARG A 305 -13.95 -3.18 -7.12
CA ARG A 305 -14.43 -4.49 -6.67
C ARG A 305 -14.88 -4.43 -5.21
N PRO A 306 -15.98 -5.11 -4.82
CA PRO A 306 -16.38 -5.21 -3.43
C PRO A 306 -15.28 -5.94 -2.64
N ARG A 307 -14.91 -5.37 -1.49
CA ARG A 307 -13.96 -6.02 -0.57
C ARG A 307 -14.61 -7.18 0.15
N ARG A 308 -13.84 -8.22 0.39
CA ARG A 308 -14.17 -9.29 1.32
C ARG A 308 -14.12 -8.69 2.72
N MET A 309 -15.09 -9.04 3.55
CA MET A 309 -15.25 -8.47 4.90
C MET A 309 -14.94 -9.51 5.95
N GLY A 310 -14.44 -9.07 7.10
CA GLY A 310 -14.17 -9.94 8.25
C GLY A 310 -14.13 -9.15 9.55
N TRP A 311 -14.26 -9.84 10.67
CA TRP A 311 -14.04 -9.24 11.98
C TRP A 311 -12.56 -8.94 12.22
N LEU A 312 -12.27 -8.04 13.15
CA LEU A 312 -10.88 -7.75 13.55
C LEU A 312 -10.17 -9.05 13.91
N ASP A 313 -9.12 -9.38 13.17
CA ASP A 313 -8.31 -10.56 13.36
C ASP A 313 -7.04 -10.22 14.16
N LEU A 314 -7.09 -10.45 15.45
CA LEU A 314 -5.98 -10.10 16.35
C LEU A 314 -4.75 -11.00 16.14
N VAL A 315 -4.93 -12.24 15.64
CA VAL A 315 -3.80 -13.12 15.33
C VAL A 315 -3.03 -12.58 14.12
N ALA A 316 -3.76 -12.29 13.04
CA ALA A 316 -3.18 -11.70 11.85
C ALA A 316 -2.59 -10.31 12.11
N THR A 317 -3.29 -9.47 12.89
CA THR A 317 -2.85 -8.10 13.21
C THR A 317 -1.59 -8.09 14.05
N ARG A 318 -1.51 -8.91 15.10
CA ARG A 318 -0.32 -9.07 15.94
C ARG A 318 0.87 -9.53 15.10
N TYR A 319 0.68 -10.54 14.26
CA TYR A 319 1.71 -11.01 13.33
C TYR A 319 2.17 -9.87 12.41
N GLY A 320 1.25 -9.16 11.79
CA GLY A 320 1.56 -8.04 10.90
C GLY A 320 2.34 -6.93 11.60
N CYS A 321 1.96 -6.55 12.82
CA CYS A 321 2.70 -5.58 13.62
C CYS A 321 4.12 -6.07 13.99
N MET A 322 4.27 -7.37 14.29
CA MET A 322 5.59 -7.96 14.55
C MET A 322 6.49 -7.91 13.30
N VAL A 323 5.96 -8.30 12.15
CA VAL A 323 6.70 -8.27 10.86
C VAL A 323 7.13 -6.86 10.50
N GLN A 324 6.28 -5.87 10.75
CA GLN A 324 6.60 -4.46 10.52
C GLN A 324 7.63 -3.91 11.51
N GLY A 325 7.79 -4.52 12.68
CA GLY A 325 8.54 -3.91 13.78
C GLY A 325 7.81 -2.68 14.34
N ALA A 326 6.48 -2.76 14.46
CA ALA A 326 5.62 -1.65 14.87
C ALA A 326 6.05 -1.05 16.20
N THR A 327 6.24 0.27 16.26
CA THR A 327 6.48 1.02 17.50
C THR A 327 5.19 1.61 18.05
N GLN A 328 4.21 1.85 17.17
CA GLN A 328 2.89 2.36 17.52
C GLN A 328 1.86 1.99 16.45
N VAL A 329 0.60 2.04 16.82
CA VAL A 329 -0.54 1.71 15.95
C VAL A 329 -1.44 2.92 15.74
N ALA A 330 -1.86 3.14 14.50
CA ALA A 330 -2.99 4.00 14.14
C ALA A 330 -4.21 3.10 13.86
N PHE A 331 -5.24 3.20 14.71
CA PHE A 331 -6.43 2.35 14.67
C PHE A 331 -7.56 3.07 13.94
N THR A 332 -7.96 2.58 12.77
CA THR A 332 -8.82 3.31 11.83
C THR A 332 -10.24 2.73 11.74
N VAL A 333 -11.16 3.54 11.19
CA VAL A 333 -12.57 3.20 10.85
C VAL A 333 -13.38 2.64 12.02
N LEU A 334 -13.13 3.15 13.21
CA LEU A 334 -13.80 2.71 14.43
C LEU A 334 -15.28 3.14 14.45
N ASP A 335 -15.60 4.28 13.84
CA ASP A 335 -16.95 4.85 13.67
C ASP A 335 -17.93 3.89 13.00
N VAL A 336 -17.45 3.05 12.11
CA VAL A 336 -18.25 2.08 11.35
C VAL A 336 -18.94 1.06 12.25
N LEU A 337 -18.34 0.68 13.37
CA LEU A 337 -18.85 -0.36 14.27
C LEU A 337 -19.97 0.13 15.23
N GLY A 338 -20.29 1.44 15.24
CA GLY A 338 -21.26 2.04 16.15
C GLY A 338 -22.71 1.56 16.00
N TYR A 339 -23.02 0.71 15.03
CA TYR A 339 -24.38 0.13 14.86
C TYR A 339 -24.56 -1.21 15.60
N LEU A 340 -23.48 -1.83 16.07
CA LEU A 340 -23.50 -3.16 16.65
C LEU A 340 -23.79 -3.15 18.15
N ASP A 341 -24.57 -4.13 18.62
CA ASP A 341 -24.77 -4.39 20.04
C ASP A 341 -23.61 -5.20 20.63
N GLU A 342 -23.09 -6.15 19.86
CA GLU A 342 -21.92 -6.96 20.16
C GLU A 342 -20.99 -6.96 18.94
N ILE A 343 -19.68 -6.83 19.17
CA ILE A 343 -18.66 -6.82 18.14
C ILE A 343 -17.84 -8.09 18.28
N PRO A 344 -17.93 -9.04 17.33
CA PRO A 344 -17.07 -10.20 17.31
C PRO A 344 -15.62 -9.80 16.98
N VAL A 345 -14.67 -10.45 17.61
CA VAL A 345 -13.23 -10.28 17.40
C VAL A 345 -12.59 -11.66 17.33
N CYS A 346 -11.78 -11.91 16.31
CA CYS A 346 -11.03 -13.15 16.19
C CYS A 346 -9.80 -13.08 17.10
N VAL A 347 -9.82 -13.91 18.15
CA VAL A 347 -8.80 -13.92 19.22
C VAL A 347 -7.81 -15.09 19.11
N GLY A 348 -8.10 -16.08 18.28
CA GLY A 348 -7.30 -17.27 18.06
C GLY A 348 -7.79 -18.03 16.84
N TYR A 349 -7.09 -19.08 16.48
CA TYR A 349 -7.50 -20.00 15.42
C TYR A 349 -7.60 -21.43 15.95
N GLU A 350 -8.54 -22.21 15.41
CA GLU A 350 -8.55 -23.66 15.53
C GLU A 350 -7.87 -24.24 14.28
N LEU A 351 -6.78 -24.96 14.47
CA LEU A 351 -6.06 -25.70 13.44
C LEU A 351 -6.06 -27.18 13.77
N ASP A 352 -6.73 -28.00 12.92
CA ASP A 352 -6.79 -29.45 13.07
C ASP A 352 -7.25 -29.90 14.49
N GLY A 353 -8.26 -29.21 15.06
CA GLY A 353 -8.83 -29.47 16.37
C GLY A 353 -8.00 -28.94 17.57
N LYS A 354 -6.97 -28.14 17.34
CA LYS A 354 -6.17 -27.49 18.37
C LYS A 354 -6.26 -25.98 18.26
N GLU A 355 -6.41 -25.32 19.38
CA GLU A 355 -6.33 -23.86 19.43
C GLU A 355 -4.88 -23.40 19.28
N ILE A 356 -4.68 -22.38 18.46
CA ILE A 356 -3.40 -21.70 18.26
C ILE A 356 -3.59 -20.18 18.34
N ASP A 357 -2.59 -19.48 18.84
CA ASP A 357 -2.58 -18.02 19.00
C ASP A 357 -1.54 -17.31 18.11
N TYR A 358 -0.89 -18.05 17.21
CA TYR A 358 0.09 -17.54 16.25
C TYR A 358 -0.43 -17.65 14.81
N PHE A 359 0.08 -16.79 13.91
CA PHE A 359 -0.25 -16.80 12.49
C PHE A 359 0.57 -17.88 11.77
N PRO A 360 -0.05 -18.96 11.29
CA PRO A 360 0.67 -20.05 10.64
C PRO A 360 0.96 -19.77 9.16
N SER A 361 1.75 -20.64 8.52
CA SER A 361 2.00 -20.58 7.07
C SER A 361 0.70 -20.72 6.26
N THR A 362 0.67 -20.21 5.03
CA THR A 362 -0.51 -20.18 4.17
C THR A 362 -1.16 -21.56 3.97
N THR A 363 -0.36 -22.62 3.84
CA THR A 363 -0.87 -23.98 3.70
C THR A 363 -1.66 -24.48 4.93
N LYS A 364 -1.32 -23.97 6.12
CA LYS A 364 -2.05 -24.25 7.35
C LYS A 364 -3.25 -23.31 7.53
N LEU A 365 -3.14 -22.05 7.11
CA LEU A 365 -4.24 -21.07 7.16
C LEU A 365 -5.51 -21.59 6.48
N LYS A 366 -5.38 -22.33 5.39
CA LYS A 366 -6.53 -22.97 4.67
C LYS A 366 -7.39 -23.88 5.55
N ARG A 367 -6.83 -24.40 6.63
CA ARG A 367 -7.52 -25.31 7.55
C ARG A 367 -7.91 -24.63 8.86
N CYS A 368 -7.51 -23.38 9.05
CA CYS A 368 -7.85 -22.62 10.24
C CYS A 368 -9.31 -22.19 10.23
N LYS A 369 -9.91 -22.22 11.44
CA LYS A 369 -11.20 -21.61 11.73
C LYS A 369 -11.01 -20.52 12.77
N PRO A 370 -11.78 -19.40 12.69
CA PRO A 370 -11.64 -18.32 13.66
C PRO A 370 -12.24 -18.72 15.02
N ILE A 371 -11.57 -18.38 16.10
CA ILE A 371 -12.11 -18.40 17.45
C ILE A 371 -12.55 -16.97 17.77
N LEU A 372 -13.86 -16.78 17.87
CA LEU A 372 -14.47 -15.46 18.04
C LEU A 372 -14.81 -15.21 19.52
N LYS A 373 -14.46 -14.01 19.99
CA LYS A 373 -14.94 -13.45 21.25
C LYS A 373 -15.81 -12.24 20.96
N LYS A 374 -16.98 -12.14 21.57
CA LYS A 374 -17.87 -10.98 21.45
C LYS A 374 -17.52 -9.97 22.52
N LEU A 375 -17.34 -8.73 22.12
CA LEU A 375 -17.21 -7.56 22.98
C LEU A 375 -18.49 -6.73 22.90
N LYS A 376 -18.82 -5.98 23.93
CA LYS A 376 -19.97 -5.10 23.94
C LYS A 376 -19.75 -3.93 22.98
N GLY A 377 -20.74 -3.66 22.12
CA GLY A 377 -20.75 -2.50 21.22
C GLY A 377 -21.20 -1.25 21.94
N TRP A 378 -20.91 -0.08 21.36
CA TRP A 378 -21.27 1.22 21.95
C TRP A 378 -22.57 1.80 21.42
N LYS A 379 -23.14 1.27 20.36
CA LYS A 379 -24.49 1.56 19.84
C LYS A 379 -24.81 3.06 19.61
N CYS A 380 -23.81 3.87 19.29
CA CYS A 380 -23.97 5.28 18.95
C CYS A 380 -22.88 5.75 17.99
N SER A 381 -23.09 6.92 17.38
CA SER A 381 -22.05 7.59 16.59
C SER A 381 -20.96 8.13 17.50
N ILE A 382 -19.71 7.96 17.06
CA ILE A 382 -18.51 8.54 17.69
C ILE A 382 -17.86 9.61 16.82
N SER A 383 -18.47 9.92 15.67
CA SER A 383 -17.97 10.95 14.74
C SER A 383 -17.97 12.32 15.43
N GLY A 384 -16.91 13.09 15.18
CA GLY A 384 -16.75 14.44 15.76
C GLY A 384 -16.28 14.47 17.22
N ILE A 385 -16.05 13.31 17.87
CA ILE A 385 -15.40 13.26 19.17
C ILE A 385 -13.91 13.46 18.97
N THR A 386 -13.32 14.42 19.69
CA THR A 386 -11.90 14.82 19.54
C THR A 386 -11.03 14.40 20.72
N GLU A 387 -11.63 13.96 21.82
CA GLU A 387 -10.93 13.58 23.06
C GLU A 387 -11.21 12.10 23.40
N TYR A 388 -10.17 11.35 23.75
CA TYR A 388 -10.27 9.92 24.02
C TYR A 388 -11.24 9.59 25.17
N ASP A 389 -11.19 10.38 26.25
CA ASP A 389 -12.02 10.15 27.44
C ASP A 389 -13.51 10.40 27.21
N LYS A 390 -13.85 11.13 26.12
CA LYS A 390 -15.25 11.37 25.69
C LYS A 390 -15.82 10.25 24.83
N LEU A 391 -15.01 9.30 24.38
CA LEU A 391 -15.50 8.11 23.71
C LEU A 391 -16.36 7.27 24.68
N PRO A 392 -17.43 6.60 24.19
CA PRO A 392 -18.19 5.65 24.98
C PRO A 392 -17.27 4.63 25.67
N LYS A 393 -17.66 4.20 26.88
CA LYS A 393 -16.88 3.25 27.66
C LYS A 393 -16.58 1.98 26.86
N GLU A 394 -17.58 1.41 26.21
CA GLU A 394 -17.46 0.19 25.42
C GLU A 394 -16.49 0.37 24.22
N CYS A 395 -16.47 1.56 23.64
CA CYS A 395 -15.55 1.90 22.56
C CYS A 395 -14.09 1.92 23.06
N ARG A 396 -13.85 2.54 24.24
CA ARG A 396 -12.51 2.54 24.86
C ARG A 396 -12.09 1.13 25.26
N GLU A 397 -12.99 0.34 25.85
CA GLU A 397 -12.72 -1.07 26.19
C GLU A 397 -12.36 -1.91 24.94
N TYR A 398 -12.98 -1.64 23.78
CA TYR A 398 -12.63 -2.28 22.50
C TYR A 398 -11.22 -1.92 22.08
N ILE A 399 -10.86 -0.64 22.11
CA ILE A 399 -9.51 -0.15 21.75
C ILE A 399 -8.46 -0.76 22.68
N GLU A 400 -8.67 -0.73 24.00
CA GLU A 400 -7.76 -1.25 25.02
C GLU A 400 -7.60 -2.78 24.91
N PHE A 401 -8.68 -3.48 24.57
CA PHE A 401 -8.63 -4.92 24.31
C PHE A 401 -7.77 -5.24 23.08
N ALA A 402 -7.95 -4.48 21.99
CA ALA A 402 -7.14 -4.63 20.78
C ALA A 402 -5.66 -4.31 21.07
N GLU A 403 -5.38 -3.18 21.74
CA GLU A 403 -4.02 -2.75 22.11
C GLU A 403 -3.28 -3.82 22.93
N LYS A 404 -3.96 -4.34 23.95
CA LYS A 404 -3.40 -5.41 24.80
C LYS A 404 -3.09 -6.69 24.02
N ALA A 405 -3.96 -7.07 23.09
CA ALA A 405 -3.80 -8.28 22.31
C ALA A 405 -2.73 -8.13 21.20
N ILE A 406 -2.59 -6.95 20.61
CA ILE A 406 -1.55 -6.63 19.63
C ILE A 406 -0.18 -6.52 20.31
N GLY A 407 -0.13 -5.96 21.52
CA GLY A 407 1.09 -5.73 22.29
C GLY A 407 1.89 -4.50 21.84
N VAL A 408 1.25 -3.58 21.12
CA VAL A 408 1.85 -2.32 20.62
C VAL A 408 0.89 -1.18 20.96
N PRO A 409 1.39 -0.01 21.46
CA PRO A 409 0.52 1.12 21.81
C PRO A 409 -0.33 1.61 20.64
N ILE A 410 -1.62 1.79 20.87
CA ILE A 410 -2.53 2.49 19.94
C ILE A 410 -2.49 3.97 20.30
N THR A 411 -1.74 4.76 19.55
CA THR A 411 -1.51 6.20 19.81
C THR A 411 -2.43 7.11 19.02
N MET A 412 -3.05 6.59 17.96
CA MET A 412 -3.99 7.33 17.12
C MET A 412 -5.24 6.49 16.89
N VAL A 413 -6.41 7.11 17.02
CA VAL A 413 -7.71 6.49 16.77
C VAL A 413 -8.46 7.35 15.76
N SER A 414 -8.87 6.75 14.64
CA SER A 414 -9.65 7.43 13.61
C SER A 414 -11.14 7.08 13.73
N ASN A 415 -11.97 8.09 13.84
CA ASN A 415 -13.42 8.00 14.08
C ASN A 415 -14.28 8.67 13.00
N GLY A 416 -13.74 8.85 11.80
CA GLY A 416 -14.43 9.40 10.63
C GLY A 416 -13.50 9.54 9.42
N PRO A 417 -13.99 10.00 8.26
CA PRO A 417 -13.22 10.04 7.01
C PRO A 417 -12.26 11.24 6.87
N SER A 418 -12.54 12.36 7.56
CA SER A 418 -11.74 13.59 7.43
C SER A 418 -10.37 13.47 8.13
N ARG A 419 -9.38 14.26 7.65
CA ARG A 419 -8.08 14.40 8.32
C ARG A 419 -8.19 14.84 9.79
N ASN A 420 -9.24 15.57 10.13
CA ASN A 420 -9.50 16.06 11.50
C ASN A 420 -10.15 15.00 12.41
N ASP A 421 -10.60 13.88 11.87
CA ASP A 421 -11.26 12.80 12.62
C ASP A 421 -10.22 11.82 13.20
N ILE A 422 -9.24 12.36 13.93
CA ILE A 422 -8.20 11.59 14.60
C ILE A 422 -8.10 12.04 16.05
N ILE A 423 -8.17 11.09 16.96
CA ILE A 423 -7.95 11.27 18.39
C ILE A 423 -6.55 10.73 18.73
N TYR A 424 -5.73 11.54 19.35
CA TYR A 424 -4.42 11.15 19.89
C TYR A 424 -4.54 10.64 21.33
N ARG A 425 -3.73 9.61 21.67
CA ARG A 425 -3.69 9.00 23.02
C ARG A 425 -2.32 9.15 23.63
#